data_b1d026aa323e7a6b98a4bae8c4dc2cbb
#
_entry.id   b1d026aa323e7a6b98a4bae8c4dc2cbb
#
_cell.length_a   1.000
_cell.length_b   1.000
_cell.length_c   1.000
_cell.angle_alpha   90.00
_cell.angle_beta   90.00
_cell.angle_gamma   90.00
#
_symmetry.space_group_name_H-M   'P 1'
#
loop_
_entity.id
_entity.type
_entity.pdbx_description
1 polymer ?
#
loop_
_entity_poly.entity_id
_entity_poly.type
_entity_poly.pdbx_seq_one_letter_code
_entity_poly.pdbx_strand_id
1 'polypeptide(L)'
;MAFSGPEMSDYENVVALNKAWLDLLQRESRLSSGLTGLPDGLRLRLTNLSKQQIGRLAATPLLLFSFREGDDRYWTQVLAGGPERDLFMTSAADDVDTLIAASLGFIWQLARRNPYALRLICGASVYWTERIAEQTFFQLLDAFRSTGDTPSARFVLQRDLWRKLLSSGVSREGVSRNAAQVSALQSVLTDPPDNRAENWSLAARVVSAPQFSVAEEKQPGNR
;
A
#
# COMPACT_ATOMS: atom_id res chain seq x y z
N MET A 1 4.80 18.59 -14.53
CA MET A 1 4.22 17.25 -14.77
C MET A 1 2.71 17.36 -14.62
N ALA A 2 1.95 16.92 -15.62
CA ALA A 2 0.49 16.88 -15.51
C ALA A 2 0.12 15.71 -14.56
N PHE A 3 -0.77 15.99 -13.61
CA PHE A 3 -1.30 14.96 -12.71
C PHE A 3 -2.28 14.09 -13.52
N SER A 4 -1.90 12.87 -13.85
CA SER A 4 -2.82 11.90 -14.42
C SER A 4 -3.22 10.88 -13.34
N GLY A 5 -4.52 10.57 -13.26
CA GLY A 5 -5.01 9.49 -12.42
C GLY A 5 -4.52 8.12 -12.91
N PRO A 6 -4.92 7.02 -12.23
CA PRO A 6 -4.65 5.67 -12.70
C PRO A 6 -5.28 5.44 -14.09
N GLU A 7 -4.58 4.69 -14.93
CA GLU A 7 -5.09 4.27 -16.24
C GLU A 7 -6.03 3.06 -16.11
N MET A 8 -6.78 2.75 -17.17
CA MET A 8 -7.66 1.57 -17.18
C MET A 8 -6.88 0.27 -16.92
N SER A 9 -5.69 0.15 -17.51
CA SER A 9 -4.78 -0.99 -17.30
C SER A 9 -4.33 -1.15 -15.85
N ASP A 10 -4.21 -0.05 -15.09
CA ASP A 10 -3.89 -0.12 -13.67
C ASP A 10 -5.03 -0.74 -12.86
N TYR A 11 -6.28 -0.34 -13.18
CA TYR A 11 -7.45 -0.93 -12.53
C TYR A 11 -7.66 -2.41 -12.91
N GLU A 12 -7.34 -2.82 -14.12
CA GLU A 12 -7.35 -4.23 -14.53
C GLU A 12 -6.36 -5.05 -13.68
N ASN A 13 -5.15 -4.53 -13.47
CA ASN A 13 -4.16 -5.15 -12.58
C ASN A 13 -4.65 -5.20 -11.13
N VAL A 14 -5.25 -4.12 -10.62
CA VAL A 14 -5.84 -4.10 -9.28
C VAL A 14 -6.91 -5.18 -9.12
N VAL A 15 -7.80 -5.31 -10.09
CA VAL A 15 -8.85 -6.36 -10.08
C VAL A 15 -8.23 -7.76 -10.08
N ALA A 16 -7.21 -7.99 -10.91
CA ALA A 16 -6.53 -9.28 -10.98
C ALA A 16 -5.84 -9.64 -9.65
N LEU A 17 -5.12 -8.69 -9.05
CA LEU A 17 -4.43 -8.86 -7.78
C LEU A 17 -5.41 -9.05 -6.61
N ASN A 18 -6.46 -8.24 -6.53
CA ASN A 18 -7.52 -8.41 -5.53
C ASN A 18 -8.17 -9.79 -5.64
N LYS A 19 -8.45 -10.24 -6.86
CA LYS A 19 -9.03 -11.56 -7.09
C LYS A 19 -8.07 -12.66 -6.65
N ALA A 20 -6.80 -12.59 -7.02
CA ALA A 20 -5.79 -13.57 -6.62
C ALA A 20 -5.68 -13.68 -5.08
N TRP A 21 -5.65 -12.54 -4.38
CA TRP A 21 -5.64 -12.49 -2.92
C TRP A 21 -6.91 -13.09 -2.30
N LEU A 22 -8.10 -12.76 -2.81
CA LEU A 22 -9.38 -13.30 -2.33
C LEU A 22 -9.49 -14.82 -2.58
N ASP A 23 -9.05 -15.30 -3.75
CA ASP A 23 -9.02 -16.71 -4.09
C ASP A 23 -8.04 -17.49 -3.20
N LEU A 24 -6.89 -16.89 -2.85
CA LEU A 24 -5.92 -17.44 -1.92
C LEU A 24 -6.53 -17.60 -0.52
N LEU A 25 -7.21 -16.57 -0.01
CA LEU A 25 -7.88 -16.62 1.29
C LEU A 25 -8.97 -17.71 1.36
N GLN A 26 -9.65 -18.00 0.25
CA GLN A 26 -10.65 -19.07 0.20
C GLN A 26 -10.03 -20.46 0.20
N ARG A 27 -8.90 -20.64 -0.52
CA ARG A 27 -8.21 -21.93 -0.60
C ARG A 27 -7.51 -22.28 0.71
N GLU A 28 -6.91 -21.30 1.32
CA GLU A 28 -6.07 -21.47 2.50
C GLU A 28 -6.73 -20.93 3.78
N SER A 29 -7.84 -21.55 4.17
CA SER A 29 -8.60 -21.14 5.36
C SER A 29 -7.76 -21.13 6.66
N ARG A 30 -6.68 -21.93 6.73
CA ARG A 30 -5.75 -21.95 7.86
C ARG A 30 -4.78 -20.77 7.87
N LEU A 31 -4.36 -20.29 6.69
CA LEU A 31 -3.51 -19.10 6.56
C LEU A 31 -4.31 -17.78 6.66
N SER A 32 -5.62 -17.86 6.47
CA SER A 32 -6.48 -16.68 6.44
C SER A 32 -6.43 -15.82 7.72
N SER A 33 -6.06 -16.40 8.87
CA SER A 33 -5.90 -15.65 10.12
C SER A 33 -4.68 -14.72 10.08
N GLY A 34 -3.56 -15.18 9.55
CA GLY A 34 -2.34 -14.37 9.38
C GLY A 34 -2.46 -13.36 8.24
N LEU A 35 -3.03 -13.80 7.10
CA LEU A 35 -3.15 -12.97 5.90
C LEU A 35 -4.20 -11.85 5.99
N THR A 36 -5.15 -11.92 6.90
CA THR A 36 -6.21 -10.90 6.94
C THR A 36 -6.08 -9.90 8.06
N GLY A 37 -5.64 -10.32 9.23
CA GLY A 37 -5.75 -9.51 10.45
C GLY A 37 -7.19 -9.12 10.81
N LEU A 38 -8.20 -9.63 10.07
CA LEU A 38 -9.60 -9.31 10.24
C LEU A 38 -10.22 -10.14 11.38
N PRO A 39 -11.21 -9.58 12.11
CA PRO A 39 -12.00 -10.35 13.08
C PRO A 39 -12.66 -11.58 12.44
N ASP A 40 -12.78 -12.66 13.21
CA ASP A 40 -13.27 -13.96 12.73
C ASP A 40 -14.61 -13.88 11.97
N GLY A 41 -15.56 -13.08 12.44
CA GLY A 41 -16.84 -12.94 11.77
C GLY A 41 -16.76 -12.29 10.38
N LEU A 42 -15.83 -11.37 10.14
CA LEU A 42 -15.59 -10.77 8.82
C LEU A 42 -14.80 -11.73 7.93
N ARG A 43 -13.81 -12.40 8.50
CA ARG A 43 -13.02 -13.42 7.82
C ARG A 43 -13.91 -14.57 7.30
N LEU A 44 -14.79 -15.09 8.17
CA LEU A 44 -15.73 -16.15 7.78
C LEU A 44 -16.68 -15.70 6.64
N ARG A 45 -17.15 -14.47 6.68
CA ARG A 45 -17.97 -13.91 5.59
C ARG A 45 -17.18 -13.80 4.29
N LEU A 46 -15.94 -13.37 4.35
CA LEU A 46 -15.05 -13.21 3.20
C LEU A 46 -14.74 -14.58 2.55
N THR A 47 -14.42 -15.59 3.35
CA THR A 47 -14.13 -16.95 2.84
C THR A 47 -15.36 -17.66 2.28
N ASN A 48 -16.57 -17.27 2.67
CA ASN A 48 -17.83 -17.83 2.17
C ASN A 48 -18.44 -17.08 0.97
N LEU A 49 -17.73 -16.11 0.38
CA LEU A 49 -18.22 -15.41 -0.80
C LEU A 49 -18.31 -16.36 -2.01
N SER A 50 -19.37 -16.22 -2.80
CA SER A 50 -19.46 -16.90 -4.10
C SER A 50 -18.46 -16.30 -5.10
N LYS A 51 -18.10 -17.05 -6.15
CA LYS A 51 -17.23 -16.57 -7.24
C LYS A 51 -17.69 -15.22 -7.85
N GLN A 52 -19.02 -15.04 -7.98
CA GLN A 52 -19.57 -13.78 -8.49
C GLN A 52 -19.39 -12.62 -7.50
N GLN A 53 -19.54 -12.88 -6.20
CA GLN A 53 -19.30 -11.89 -5.15
C GLN A 53 -17.83 -11.52 -5.05
N ILE A 54 -16.93 -12.50 -5.18
CA ILE A 54 -15.48 -12.25 -5.26
C ILE A 54 -15.16 -11.35 -6.44
N GLY A 55 -15.69 -11.64 -7.64
CA GLY A 55 -15.47 -10.79 -8.80
C GLY A 55 -15.96 -9.35 -8.60
N ARG A 56 -17.10 -9.14 -7.91
CA ARG A 56 -17.60 -7.80 -7.58
C ARG A 56 -16.74 -7.10 -6.54
N LEU A 57 -16.31 -7.81 -5.51
CA LEU A 57 -15.43 -7.27 -4.48
C LEU A 57 -14.04 -6.93 -5.04
N ALA A 58 -13.49 -7.80 -5.87
CA ALA A 58 -12.21 -7.58 -6.55
C ALA A 58 -12.19 -6.34 -7.45
N ALA A 59 -13.36 -5.95 -8.00
CA ALA A 59 -13.53 -4.74 -8.80
C ALA A 59 -13.48 -3.42 -7.98
N THR A 60 -13.15 -3.49 -6.69
CA THR A 60 -12.86 -2.30 -5.89
C THR A 60 -11.62 -1.61 -6.46
N PRO A 61 -11.65 -0.28 -6.74
CA PRO A 61 -10.60 0.42 -7.48
C PRO A 61 -9.35 0.74 -6.64
N LEU A 62 -9.05 -0.09 -5.67
CA LEU A 62 -7.86 -0.03 -4.81
C LEU A 62 -7.47 -1.46 -4.39
N LEU A 63 -6.23 -1.66 -3.95
CA LEU A 63 -5.81 -2.95 -3.40
C LEU A 63 -6.49 -3.19 -2.05
N LEU A 64 -7.17 -4.33 -1.92
CA LEU A 64 -7.86 -4.76 -0.69
C LEU A 64 -6.90 -5.26 0.38
N PHE A 65 -5.64 -5.44 0.05
CA PHE A 65 -4.56 -5.81 0.95
C PHE A 65 -3.44 -4.77 0.93
N SER A 66 -2.55 -4.84 1.89
CA SER A 66 -1.50 -3.84 2.15
C SER A 66 -0.18 -4.52 2.48
N PHE A 67 0.90 -3.90 2.01
CA PHE A 67 2.28 -4.16 2.39
C PHE A 67 2.78 -3.14 3.42
N ARG A 68 1.88 -2.51 4.17
CA ARG A 68 2.18 -1.44 5.13
C ARG A 68 2.76 -0.19 4.44
N GLU A 69 2.22 0.19 3.29
CA GLU A 69 2.70 1.28 2.42
C GLU A 69 2.62 2.68 3.06
N GLY A 70 1.95 2.80 4.20
CA GLY A 70 1.91 4.01 5.03
C GLY A 70 2.91 4.00 6.19
N ASP A 71 3.59 2.88 6.47
CA ASP A 71 4.53 2.73 7.57
C ASP A 71 5.96 2.99 7.09
N ASP A 72 6.33 4.27 7.03
CA ASP A 72 7.66 4.70 6.55
C ASP A 72 8.80 4.16 7.43
N ARG A 73 8.55 3.97 8.75
CA ARG A 73 9.54 3.42 9.67
C ARG A 73 9.83 1.94 9.38
N TYR A 74 8.77 1.14 9.18
CA TYR A 74 8.91 -0.26 8.79
C TYR A 74 9.72 -0.39 7.50
N TRP A 75 9.36 0.34 6.46
CA TRP A 75 10.03 0.25 5.17
C TRP A 75 11.46 0.79 5.18
N THR A 76 11.75 1.77 6.01
CA THR A 76 13.15 2.22 6.22
C THR A 76 14.00 1.09 6.77
N GLN A 77 13.48 0.31 7.72
CA GLN A 77 14.20 -0.84 8.29
C GLN A 77 14.33 -1.98 7.28
N VAL A 78 13.23 -2.30 6.57
CA VAL A 78 13.22 -3.36 5.53
C VAL A 78 14.26 -3.09 4.44
N LEU A 79 14.32 -1.85 3.94
CA LEU A 79 15.25 -1.48 2.86
C LEU A 79 16.69 -1.25 3.34
N ALA A 80 16.93 -1.05 4.63
CA ALA A 80 18.27 -0.90 5.20
C ALA A 80 18.95 -2.22 5.56
N GLY A 81 18.18 -3.29 5.78
CA GLY A 81 18.63 -4.51 6.46
C GLY A 81 18.71 -5.77 5.60
N GLY A 82 18.62 -5.67 4.28
CA GLY A 82 18.59 -6.87 3.43
C GLY A 82 19.88 -7.73 3.56
N PRO A 83 19.80 -8.98 4.08
CA PRO A 83 20.89 -9.91 3.93
C PRO A 83 21.10 -10.23 2.46
N GLU A 84 22.35 -10.34 2.01
CA GLU A 84 22.69 -10.91 0.71
C GLU A 84 22.14 -12.34 0.64
N ARG A 85 20.98 -12.52 0.02
CA ARG A 85 20.46 -13.85 -0.30
C ARG A 85 21.09 -14.33 -1.59
N ASP A 86 21.46 -15.60 -1.60
CA ASP A 86 21.85 -16.28 -2.82
C ASP A 86 20.63 -16.31 -3.77
N LEU A 87 20.72 -15.51 -4.83
CA LEU A 87 19.69 -15.39 -5.87
C LEU A 87 19.34 -16.72 -6.57
N PHE A 88 20.18 -17.75 -6.39
CA PHE A 88 20.01 -19.07 -6.98
C PHE A 88 19.31 -20.07 -6.04
N MET A 89 19.04 -19.70 -4.78
CA MET A 89 18.21 -20.53 -3.89
C MET A 89 16.74 -20.38 -4.26
N THR A 90 16.32 -21.13 -5.25
CA THR A 90 14.91 -21.25 -5.66
C THR A 90 14.16 -22.05 -4.59
N SER A 91 13.54 -21.38 -3.66
CA SER A 91 12.44 -21.99 -2.90
C SER A 91 11.29 -22.21 -3.89
N ALA A 92 10.64 -23.37 -3.85
CA ALA A 92 9.42 -23.59 -4.62
C ALA A 92 8.44 -22.45 -4.27
N ALA A 93 8.17 -21.57 -5.26
CA ALA A 93 7.28 -20.44 -5.05
C ALA A 93 5.90 -20.99 -4.71
N ASP A 94 5.41 -20.71 -3.51
CA ASP A 94 4.04 -21.00 -3.16
C ASP A 94 3.10 -19.90 -3.74
N ASP A 95 1.80 -20.11 -3.62
CA ASP A 95 0.80 -19.16 -4.12
C ASP A 95 0.92 -17.78 -3.43
N VAL A 96 1.39 -17.73 -2.17
CA VAL A 96 1.62 -16.48 -1.42
C VAL A 96 2.82 -15.73 -2.01
N ASP A 97 3.94 -16.41 -2.22
CA ASP A 97 5.14 -15.85 -2.85
C ASP A 97 4.85 -15.30 -4.25
N THR A 98 4.05 -16.03 -5.02
CA THR A 98 3.61 -15.60 -6.36
C THR A 98 2.78 -14.31 -6.28
N LEU A 99 1.84 -14.23 -5.33
CA LEU A 99 1.05 -13.03 -5.08
C LEU A 99 1.93 -11.85 -4.66
N ILE A 100 2.88 -12.08 -3.73
CA ILE A 100 3.83 -11.04 -3.28
C ILE A 100 4.63 -10.50 -4.47
N ALA A 101 5.23 -11.38 -5.26
CA ALA A 101 6.04 -10.96 -6.41
C ALA A 101 5.23 -10.19 -7.46
N ALA A 102 4.03 -10.66 -7.81
CA ALA A 102 3.15 -9.98 -8.76
C ALA A 102 2.71 -8.61 -8.24
N SER A 103 2.33 -8.53 -6.96
CA SER A 103 1.85 -7.29 -6.35
C SER A 103 2.97 -6.25 -6.19
N LEU A 104 4.13 -6.65 -5.67
CA LEU A 104 5.28 -5.75 -5.54
C LEU A 104 5.81 -5.32 -6.91
N GLY A 105 5.75 -6.20 -7.93
CA GLY A 105 6.11 -5.86 -9.30
C GLY A 105 5.20 -4.78 -9.89
N PHE A 106 3.88 -4.92 -9.71
CA PHE A 106 2.90 -3.91 -10.11
C PHE A 106 3.12 -2.58 -9.36
N ILE A 107 3.27 -2.63 -8.04
CA ILE A 107 3.52 -1.48 -7.17
C ILE A 107 4.80 -0.75 -7.60
N TRP A 108 5.90 -1.46 -7.78
CA TRP A 108 7.19 -0.91 -8.20
C TRP A 108 7.11 -0.25 -9.58
N GLN A 109 6.48 -0.91 -10.55
CA GLN A 109 6.29 -0.35 -11.88
C GLN A 109 5.45 0.92 -11.83
N LEU A 110 4.37 0.90 -11.04
CA LEU A 110 3.48 2.06 -10.88
C LEU A 110 4.17 3.22 -10.16
N ALA A 111 4.99 2.95 -9.12
CA ALA A 111 5.79 3.96 -8.43
C ALA A 111 6.69 4.75 -9.38
N ARG A 112 7.30 4.06 -10.33
CA ARG A 112 8.20 4.66 -11.32
C ARG A 112 7.48 5.40 -12.45
N ARG A 113 6.31 4.90 -12.86
CA ARG A 113 5.57 5.45 -13.99
C ARG A 113 4.61 6.56 -13.56
N ASN A 114 3.85 6.31 -12.49
CA ASN A 114 2.81 7.21 -12.01
C ASN A 114 2.66 7.13 -10.48
N PRO A 115 3.50 7.85 -9.71
CA PRO A 115 3.47 7.82 -8.26
C PRO A 115 2.13 8.28 -7.67
N TYR A 116 1.38 9.13 -8.37
CA TYR A 116 0.04 9.54 -7.96
C TYR A 116 -0.98 8.41 -8.03
N ALA A 117 -0.96 7.66 -9.13
CA ALA A 117 -1.82 6.50 -9.28
C ALA A 117 -1.54 5.46 -8.18
N LEU A 118 -0.27 5.23 -7.86
CA LEU A 118 0.12 4.35 -6.77
C LEU A 118 -0.49 4.79 -5.43
N ARG A 119 -0.39 6.09 -5.11
CA ARG A 119 -0.95 6.63 -3.87
C ARG A 119 -2.47 6.48 -3.79
N LEU A 120 -3.19 6.64 -4.90
CA LEU A 120 -4.63 6.43 -4.96
C LEU A 120 -5.02 4.96 -4.79
N ILE A 121 -4.27 4.05 -5.41
CA ILE A 121 -4.55 2.61 -5.40
C ILE A 121 -4.14 1.96 -4.07
N CYS A 122 -3.02 2.37 -3.49
CA CYS A 122 -2.43 1.74 -2.31
C CYS A 122 -2.55 2.57 -1.04
N GLY A 123 -2.95 3.86 -1.10
CA GLY A 123 -2.86 4.75 0.07
C GLY A 123 -1.42 5.01 0.52
N ALA A 124 -0.46 4.87 -0.39
CA ALA A 124 0.96 4.97 -0.10
C ALA A 124 1.38 6.37 0.35
N SER A 125 2.35 6.46 1.25
CA SER A 125 3.00 7.74 1.58
C SER A 125 3.85 8.25 0.40
N VAL A 126 4.14 9.55 0.38
CA VAL A 126 5.06 10.12 -0.61
C VAL A 126 6.44 9.52 -0.43
N TYR A 127 6.91 9.45 0.82
CA TYR A 127 8.23 8.92 1.17
C TYR A 127 8.40 7.48 0.67
N TRP A 128 7.45 6.60 0.99
CA TRP A 128 7.50 5.22 0.55
C TRP A 128 7.48 5.08 -0.98
N THR A 129 6.64 5.87 -1.65
CA THR A 129 6.53 5.85 -3.11
C THR A 129 7.86 6.21 -3.79
N GLU A 130 8.54 7.24 -3.30
CA GLU A 130 9.86 7.66 -3.79
C GLU A 130 10.92 6.59 -3.53
N ARG A 131 10.98 6.06 -2.31
CA ARG A 131 11.95 5.03 -1.91
C ARG A 131 11.80 3.74 -2.72
N ILE A 132 10.57 3.29 -2.99
CA ILE A 132 10.30 2.11 -3.81
C ILE A 132 10.73 2.35 -5.27
N ALA A 133 10.51 3.54 -5.82
CA ALA A 133 10.90 3.87 -7.19
C ALA A 133 12.42 3.87 -7.40
N GLU A 134 13.20 4.15 -6.35
CA GLU A 134 14.67 4.14 -6.38
C GLU A 134 15.28 2.72 -6.35
N GLN A 135 14.55 1.73 -5.82
CA GLN A 135 15.04 0.36 -5.73
C GLN A 135 14.96 -0.35 -7.09
N THR A 136 15.76 -1.39 -7.26
CA THR A 136 15.48 -2.40 -8.29
C THR A 136 14.36 -3.32 -7.80
N PHE A 137 13.62 -3.93 -8.73
CA PHE A 137 12.55 -4.86 -8.34
C PHE A 137 13.08 -6.03 -7.49
N PHE A 138 14.27 -6.54 -7.82
CA PHE A 138 14.89 -7.64 -7.08
C PHE A 138 15.24 -7.24 -5.64
N GLN A 139 15.83 -6.05 -5.43
CA GLN A 139 16.12 -5.55 -4.09
C GLN A 139 14.86 -5.40 -3.26
N LEU A 140 13.80 -4.84 -3.84
CA LEU A 140 12.51 -4.68 -3.18
C LEU A 140 11.91 -6.03 -2.77
N LEU A 141 11.89 -6.99 -3.70
CA LEU A 141 11.31 -8.31 -3.48
C LEU A 141 12.10 -9.09 -2.43
N ASP A 142 13.42 -9.07 -2.51
CA ASP A 142 14.29 -9.76 -1.56
C ASP A 142 14.21 -9.14 -0.16
N ALA A 143 14.24 -7.80 -0.08
CA ALA A 143 14.07 -7.09 1.18
C ALA A 143 12.74 -7.43 1.85
N PHE A 144 11.63 -7.46 1.11
CA PHE A 144 10.34 -7.82 1.69
C PHE A 144 10.29 -9.30 2.11
N ARG A 145 10.78 -10.22 1.27
CA ARG A 145 10.83 -11.65 1.61
C ARG A 145 11.67 -11.95 2.82
N SER A 146 12.74 -11.19 3.05
CA SER A 146 13.62 -11.37 4.22
C SER A 146 12.93 -11.06 5.54
N THR A 147 11.86 -10.29 5.55
CA THR A 147 11.07 -10.01 6.75
C THR A 147 10.24 -11.22 7.20
N GLY A 148 9.91 -12.13 6.29
CA GLY A 148 8.94 -13.21 6.54
C GLY A 148 7.49 -12.73 6.66
N ASP A 149 7.24 -11.43 6.40
CA ASP A 149 5.90 -10.85 6.46
C ASP A 149 5.07 -11.26 5.23
N THR A 150 3.75 -11.22 5.42
CA THR A 150 2.77 -11.45 4.35
C THR A 150 1.86 -10.23 4.21
N PRO A 151 1.31 -9.98 3.00
CA PRO A 151 0.35 -8.89 2.82
C PRO A 151 -0.90 -9.15 3.68
N SER A 152 -1.32 -8.14 4.44
CA SER A 152 -2.52 -8.21 5.29
C SER A 152 -3.69 -7.47 4.67
N ALA A 153 -4.92 -7.72 5.16
CA ALA A 153 -6.08 -6.96 4.70
C ALA A 153 -5.88 -5.47 4.95
N ARG A 154 -6.24 -4.64 3.97
CA ARG A 154 -6.29 -3.19 4.15
C ARG A 154 -7.44 -2.84 5.09
N PHE A 155 -7.37 -1.72 5.78
CA PHE A 155 -8.41 -1.24 6.71
C PHE A 155 -8.75 -2.21 7.86
N VAL A 156 -7.76 -2.92 8.40
CA VAL A 156 -7.97 -3.88 9.50
C VAL A 156 -8.70 -3.23 10.68
N LEU A 157 -8.39 -1.98 10.99
CA LEU A 157 -9.00 -1.22 12.08
C LEU A 157 -10.40 -0.68 11.74
N GLN A 158 -10.76 -0.58 10.47
CA GLN A 158 -12.04 -0.05 10.00
C GLN A 158 -13.05 -1.17 9.74
N ARG A 159 -13.53 -1.80 10.81
CA ARG A 159 -14.45 -2.94 10.73
C ARG A 159 -15.75 -2.63 9.98
N ASP A 160 -16.24 -1.39 10.11
CA ASP A 160 -17.49 -0.97 9.45
C ASP A 160 -17.32 -0.83 7.94
N LEU A 161 -16.13 -0.41 7.47
CA LEU A 161 -15.83 -0.40 6.05
C LEU A 161 -15.83 -1.81 5.48
N TRP A 162 -15.20 -2.78 6.15
CA TRP A 162 -15.26 -4.19 5.73
C TRP A 162 -16.67 -4.75 5.77
N ARG A 163 -17.48 -4.43 6.78
CA ARG A 163 -18.91 -4.81 6.80
C ARG A 163 -19.64 -4.25 5.58
N LYS A 164 -19.38 -2.98 5.21
CA LYS A 164 -19.97 -2.33 4.04
C LYS A 164 -19.50 -2.96 2.72
N LEU A 165 -18.21 -3.26 2.58
CA LEU A 165 -17.66 -3.95 1.42
C LEU A 165 -18.26 -5.36 1.26
N LEU A 166 -18.39 -6.13 2.36
CA LEU A 166 -18.95 -7.48 2.36
C LEU A 166 -20.49 -7.54 2.29
N SER A 167 -21.19 -6.43 2.38
CA SER A 167 -22.65 -6.34 2.16
C SER A 167 -22.97 -5.63 0.86
N SER A 168 -22.74 -4.34 0.79
CA SER A 168 -23.06 -3.50 -0.37
C SER A 168 -22.06 -3.65 -1.50
N GLY A 169 -20.75 -3.81 -1.21
CA GLY A 169 -19.70 -3.97 -2.22
C GLY A 169 -19.83 -5.23 -3.07
N VAL A 170 -20.44 -6.29 -2.53
CA VAL A 170 -20.73 -7.54 -3.26
C VAL A 170 -22.13 -7.57 -3.88
N SER A 171 -22.95 -6.53 -3.72
CA SER A 171 -24.31 -6.43 -4.21
C SER A 171 -24.38 -6.56 -5.75
N ARG A 172 -25.51 -7.08 -6.25
CA ARG A 172 -25.85 -7.03 -7.68
C ARG A 172 -26.22 -5.61 -8.12
N GLU A 173 -26.75 -4.83 -7.21
CA GLU A 173 -27.13 -3.44 -7.45
C GLU A 173 -25.92 -2.55 -7.61
N GLY A 174 -25.79 -1.90 -8.77
CA GLY A 174 -24.63 -1.07 -9.12
C GLY A 174 -24.47 0.14 -8.19
N VAL A 175 -25.58 0.79 -7.81
CA VAL A 175 -25.56 2.00 -6.94
C VAL A 175 -24.99 1.67 -5.57
N SER A 176 -25.52 0.61 -4.93
CA SER A 176 -25.04 0.15 -3.62
C SER A 176 -23.56 -0.25 -3.65
N ARG A 177 -23.15 -0.94 -4.72
CA ARG A 177 -21.74 -1.33 -4.91
C ARG A 177 -20.84 -0.12 -5.07
N ASN A 178 -21.19 0.81 -5.94
CA ASN A 178 -20.41 2.03 -6.17
C ASN A 178 -20.29 2.87 -4.90
N ALA A 179 -21.36 3.00 -4.11
CA ALA A 179 -21.32 3.72 -2.83
C ALA A 179 -20.32 3.08 -1.84
N ALA A 180 -20.25 1.74 -1.79
CA ALA A 180 -19.27 1.04 -0.95
C ALA A 180 -17.83 1.26 -1.44
N GLN A 181 -17.60 1.21 -2.75
CA GLN A 181 -16.28 1.45 -3.37
C GLN A 181 -15.81 2.89 -3.19
N VAL A 182 -16.69 3.88 -3.37
CA VAL A 182 -16.38 5.30 -3.09
C VAL A 182 -16.02 5.50 -1.61
N SER A 183 -16.74 4.85 -0.69
CA SER A 183 -16.38 4.93 0.73
C SER A 183 -14.99 4.35 1.02
N ALA A 184 -14.62 3.26 0.35
CA ALA A 184 -13.28 2.69 0.49
C ALA A 184 -12.19 3.62 -0.08
N LEU A 185 -12.43 4.24 -1.23
CA LEU A 185 -11.53 5.25 -1.79
C LEU A 185 -11.37 6.47 -0.86
N GLN A 186 -12.48 6.96 -0.30
CA GLN A 186 -12.43 8.06 0.66
C GLN A 186 -11.58 7.69 1.87
N SER A 187 -11.71 6.47 2.40
CA SER A 187 -10.88 6.00 3.51
C SER A 187 -9.39 5.97 3.16
N VAL A 188 -9.02 5.52 1.95
CA VAL A 188 -7.61 5.57 1.50
C VAL A 188 -7.05 6.99 1.47
N LEU A 189 -7.88 7.96 1.08
CA LEU A 189 -7.46 9.36 0.93
C LEU A 189 -7.46 10.13 2.25
N THR A 190 -8.34 9.76 3.20
CA THR A 190 -8.55 10.52 4.44
C THR A 190 -7.91 9.87 5.66
N ASP A 191 -7.63 8.56 5.60
CA ASP A 191 -6.95 7.88 6.69
C ASP A 191 -5.49 8.36 6.74
N PRO A 192 -5.08 9.02 7.83
CA PRO A 192 -3.66 9.25 8.01
C PRO A 192 -3.00 7.88 8.17
N PRO A 193 -1.98 7.51 7.41
CA PRO A 193 -1.06 6.46 7.86
C PRO A 193 -0.59 6.85 9.25
N ASP A 194 -0.44 5.88 10.16
CA ASP A 194 -0.12 6.08 11.58
C ASP A 194 1.10 7.01 11.85
N ASN A 195 1.86 7.36 10.84
CA ASN A 195 3.02 8.25 10.88
C ASN A 195 2.88 9.54 10.05
N ARG A 196 1.72 9.89 9.51
CA ARG A 196 1.57 11.18 8.78
C ARG A 196 1.75 12.39 9.69
N ALA A 197 1.46 12.28 10.97
CA ALA A 197 1.59 13.39 11.91
C ALA A 197 3.05 13.84 12.11
N GLU A 198 4.03 12.94 11.99
CA GLU A 198 5.44 13.30 12.20
C GLU A 198 6.13 13.87 10.94
N ASN A 199 5.65 13.50 9.74
CA ASN A 199 6.29 13.91 8.47
C ASN A 199 5.65 15.15 7.81
N TRP A 200 4.51 15.63 8.32
CA TRP A 200 3.83 16.83 7.80
C TRP A 200 4.15 18.10 8.58
N SER A 201 5.19 18.15 9.38
CA SER A 201 5.62 19.42 9.89
C SER A 201 6.40 20.17 8.79
N LEU A 202 5.67 20.89 7.95
CA LEU A 202 6.21 22.01 7.16
C LEU A 202 7.06 22.93 8.06
N ALA A 203 6.78 22.98 9.35
CA ALA A 203 7.56 23.65 10.36
C ALA A 203 8.99 23.09 10.51
N ALA A 204 9.20 21.77 10.38
CA ALA A 204 10.55 21.19 10.50
C ALA A 204 11.46 21.55 9.31
N ARG A 205 10.92 21.81 8.12
CA ARG A 205 11.70 22.27 6.97
C ARG A 205 12.01 23.79 7.01
N VAL A 206 11.20 24.58 7.70
CA VAL A 206 11.42 26.02 7.81
C VAL A 206 12.49 26.35 8.88
N VAL A 207 12.70 25.49 9.87
CA VAL A 207 13.73 25.69 10.91
C VAL A 207 15.15 25.36 10.44
N SER A 208 15.32 24.70 9.30
CA SER A 208 16.62 24.37 8.71
C SER A 208 17.09 25.36 7.62
N ALA A 209 16.50 26.53 7.51
CA ALA A 209 17.04 27.58 6.66
C ALA A 209 18.37 28.09 7.29
N PRO A 210 19.46 28.15 6.51
CA PRO A 210 20.73 28.61 7.04
C PRO A 210 20.57 30.05 7.53
N GLN A 211 20.87 30.27 8.80
CA GLN A 211 21.02 31.63 9.33
C GLN A 211 22.21 32.29 8.61
N PHE A 212 21.88 33.18 7.68
CA PHE A 212 22.89 34.11 7.17
C PHE A 212 23.30 35.00 8.34
N SER A 213 24.47 34.74 8.90
CA SER A 213 25.09 35.66 9.81
C SER A 213 25.44 36.93 9.03
N VAL A 214 24.72 38.00 9.32
CA VAL A 214 25.10 39.35 8.88
C VAL A 214 26.43 39.65 9.53
N ALA A 215 27.50 39.67 8.74
CA ALA A 215 28.80 40.14 9.19
C ALA A 215 28.67 41.62 9.57
N GLU A 216 28.91 41.93 10.83
CA GLU A 216 29.01 43.29 11.33
C GLU A 216 30.13 44.02 10.59
N GLU A 217 29.75 44.98 9.75
CA GLU A 217 30.64 45.88 9.04
C GLU A 217 31.25 46.85 10.07
N LYS A 218 32.50 46.60 10.46
CA LYS A 218 33.29 47.52 11.29
C LYS A 218 33.51 48.85 10.55
N GLN A 219 32.87 49.89 11.03
CA GLN A 219 33.22 51.26 10.63
C GLN A 219 34.68 51.58 10.98
N PRO A 220 35.46 52.13 10.05
CA PRO A 220 36.79 52.66 10.37
C PRO A 220 36.65 53.99 11.10
N GLY A 221 37.19 54.05 12.31
CA GLY A 221 37.26 55.23 13.13
C GLY A 221 38.14 56.34 12.50
N ASN A 222 37.60 57.54 12.59
CA ASN A 222 38.17 58.79 12.22
C ASN A 222 39.37 59.13 13.11
N ARG A 223 40.52 59.44 12.50
CA ARG A 223 41.57 60.40 13.00
C ARG A 223 42.18 61.13 11.83
#